data_25b4adc72a32e3e0633fdcc8565e1ac5
#
_entry.id   25b4adc72a32e3e0633fdcc8565e1ac5
#
_cell.length_a   1.000
_cell.length_b   1.000
_cell.length_c   1.000
_cell.angle_alpha   90.00
_cell.angle_beta   90.00
_cell.angle_gamma   90.00
#
_symmetry.space_group_name_H-M   'P 1'
#
loop_
_entity.id
_entity.type
_entity.pdbx_description
1 polymer ?
#
loop_
_entity_poly.entity_id
_entity_poly.type
_entity_poly.pdbx_seq_one_letter_code
_entity_poly.pdbx_strand_id
1 'polypeptide(L)'
;MNSPRLFIGPMSKEIVDFTAEYCNSKNVSLGLIPSRRQVENTGGYVNDWKTAEFSAYARERSSDVFLVRDHGGPSQGNQKDDGIESLLCDIDSGFDILHIDPWKCCDNIDDGIRKTLDIIEKSCLDNESIKFEVGTEAAIFPYGSDDLLKILSSLKEGLQTDFERITHAVVQSGVEISGTKNIGLYNPSRLKNMVEVVHDFGILAKEHNGDYLTKEQIQERAAQGLDCINIAPEFGVMQTKLLIDSVFDDKDFLLAYSRCESSKKYMKWVPEELQLDPATDKRMI
;
A
#
# COMPACT_ATOMS: atom_id res chain seq x y z
N MET A 1 -21.17 -3.25 -3.29
CA MET A 1 -20.57 -1.91 -3.05
C MET A 1 -19.52 -1.68 -4.10
N ASN A 2 -19.39 -0.46 -4.63
CA ASN A 2 -18.31 -0.15 -5.57
C ASN A 2 -16.98 -0.14 -4.81
N SER A 3 -15.96 -0.80 -5.33
CA SER A 3 -14.59 -0.75 -4.79
C SER A 3 -14.09 0.69 -4.70
N PRO A 4 -13.37 1.09 -3.65
CA PRO A 4 -12.79 2.43 -3.56
C PRO A 4 -11.79 2.66 -4.69
N ARG A 5 -11.67 3.93 -5.11
CA ARG A 5 -10.70 4.36 -6.14
C ARG A 5 -9.41 4.90 -5.53
N LEU A 6 -9.49 5.38 -4.31
CA LEU A 6 -8.37 5.94 -3.56
C LEU A 6 -8.14 5.11 -2.29
N PHE A 7 -6.88 4.75 -2.09
CA PHE A 7 -6.41 3.97 -0.95
C PHE A 7 -5.35 4.77 -0.19
N ILE A 8 -5.55 4.93 1.11
CA ILE A 8 -4.78 5.82 1.98
C ILE A 8 -3.98 5.00 2.99
N GLY A 9 -2.68 5.24 3.06
CA GLY A 9 -1.83 4.68 4.11
C GLY A 9 -2.17 5.26 5.48
N PRO A 10 -2.50 4.45 6.50
CA PRO A 10 -2.84 4.94 7.84
C PRO A 10 -1.56 5.34 8.59
N MET A 11 -0.94 6.46 8.19
CA MET A 11 0.34 6.91 8.74
C MET A 11 0.23 7.38 10.20
N SER A 12 -0.98 7.70 10.68
CA SER A 12 -1.30 8.05 12.06
C SER A 12 -2.77 7.76 12.38
N LYS A 13 -3.12 7.83 13.66
CA LYS A 13 -4.49 7.70 14.14
C LYS A 13 -5.39 8.79 13.55
N GLU A 14 -4.90 10.02 13.48
CA GLU A 14 -5.62 11.18 12.97
C GLU A 14 -5.93 11.03 11.46
N ILE A 15 -5.04 10.39 10.69
CA ILE A 15 -5.30 10.10 9.28
C ILE A 15 -6.41 9.06 9.13
N VAL A 16 -6.48 8.07 10.02
CA VAL A 16 -7.61 7.11 10.04
C VAL A 16 -8.92 7.82 10.37
N ASP A 17 -8.92 8.68 11.40
CA ASP A 17 -10.08 9.47 11.81
C ASP A 17 -10.57 10.37 10.67
N PHE A 18 -9.65 11.11 10.04
CA PHE A 18 -9.94 11.97 8.89
C PHE A 18 -10.53 11.19 7.71
N THR A 19 -9.95 10.02 7.40
CA THR A 19 -10.42 9.18 6.29
C THR A 19 -11.87 8.72 6.55
N ALA A 20 -12.16 8.25 7.76
CA ALA A 20 -13.49 7.81 8.15
C ALA A 20 -14.50 8.97 8.14
N GLU A 21 -14.13 10.13 8.68
CA GLU A 21 -14.97 11.33 8.66
C GLU A 21 -15.25 11.80 7.22
N TYR A 22 -14.24 11.75 6.36
CA TYR A 22 -14.42 12.12 4.95
C TYR A 22 -15.39 11.15 4.25
N CYS A 23 -15.26 9.83 4.45
CA CYS A 23 -16.20 8.84 3.94
C CYS A 23 -17.63 9.16 4.36
N ASN A 24 -17.86 9.36 5.66
CA ASN A 24 -19.18 9.65 6.22
C ASN A 24 -19.75 10.97 5.69
N SER A 25 -18.93 12.04 5.64
CA SER A 25 -19.39 13.40 5.24
C SER A 25 -19.68 13.52 3.74
N LYS A 26 -18.97 12.74 2.91
CA LYS A 26 -19.10 12.78 1.44
C LYS A 26 -19.91 11.61 0.87
N ASN A 27 -20.27 10.64 1.70
CA ASN A 27 -20.93 9.41 1.27
C ASN A 27 -20.15 8.69 0.16
N VAL A 28 -18.85 8.50 0.39
CA VAL A 28 -17.92 7.82 -0.52
C VAL A 28 -17.16 6.75 0.22
N SER A 29 -16.70 5.73 -0.50
CA SER A 29 -15.83 4.71 0.07
C SER A 29 -14.38 5.01 -0.24
N LEU A 30 -13.50 4.90 0.77
CA LEU A 30 -12.05 4.96 0.65
C LEU A 30 -11.42 3.68 1.23
N GLY A 31 -10.24 3.32 0.74
CA GLY A 31 -9.45 2.23 1.32
C GLY A 31 -8.44 2.74 2.34
N LEU A 32 -8.27 2.00 3.44
CA LEU A 32 -7.11 2.11 4.32
C LEU A 32 -6.17 0.94 4.04
N ILE A 33 -4.91 1.24 3.73
CA ILE A 33 -3.90 0.26 3.29
C ILE A 33 -2.73 0.11 4.27
N PRO A 34 -2.95 -0.39 5.50
CA PRO A 34 -1.84 -0.64 6.40
C PRO A 34 -0.92 -1.73 5.84
N SER A 35 0.38 -1.42 5.73
CA SER A 35 1.40 -2.45 5.53
C SER A 35 1.63 -3.24 6.83
N ARG A 36 2.23 -4.44 6.71
CA ARG A 36 2.60 -5.26 7.88
C ARG A 36 3.51 -4.56 8.89
N ARG A 37 4.26 -3.54 8.48
CA ARG A 37 5.09 -2.74 9.40
C ARG A 37 4.28 -1.70 10.15
N GLN A 38 3.22 -1.18 9.53
CA GLN A 38 2.35 -0.17 10.12
C GLN A 38 1.39 -0.77 11.16
N VAL A 39 0.78 -1.90 10.81
CA VAL A 39 -0.19 -2.62 11.64
C VAL A 39 0.06 -4.12 11.48
N GLU A 40 0.31 -4.83 12.56
CA GLU A 40 0.61 -6.28 12.55
C GLU A 40 -0.05 -6.96 13.75
N ASN A 41 -0.22 -8.29 13.71
CA ASN A 41 -0.77 -9.06 14.83
C ASN A 41 0.03 -8.88 16.13
N THR A 42 1.32 -8.62 16.03
CA THR A 42 2.23 -8.35 17.16
C THR A 42 2.37 -6.87 17.52
N GLY A 43 1.66 -5.98 16.82
CA GLY A 43 1.80 -4.53 16.91
C GLY A 43 2.69 -3.93 15.81
N GLY A 44 2.26 -2.80 15.26
CA GLY A 44 2.97 -2.06 14.22
C GLY A 44 3.49 -0.70 14.71
N TYR A 45 4.22 0.02 13.86
CA TYR A 45 4.76 1.34 14.28
C TYR A 45 3.70 2.45 14.30
N VAL A 46 2.54 2.25 13.69
CA VAL A 46 1.45 3.23 13.74
C VAL A 46 0.61 2.96 14.97
N ASN A 47 0.67 3.86 15.93
CA ASN A 47 -0.09 3.81 17.19
C ASN A 47 0.04 2.47 17.96
N ASP A 48 1.11 1.72 17.71
CA ASP A 48 1.34 0.37 18.26
C ASP A 48 0.17 -0.62 18.01
N TRP A 49 -0.61 -0.39 16.97
CA TRP A 49 -1.82 -1.15 16.69
C TRP A 49 -1.53 -2.60 16.31
N LYS A 50 -2.26 -3.47 16.98
CA LYS A 50 -2.49 -4.83 16.48
C LYS A 50 -3.57 -4.83 15.41
N THR A 51 -3.53 -5.84 14.52
CA THR A 51 -4.45 -5.95 13.38
C THR A 51 -5.92 -5.84 13.80
N ALA A 52 -6.34 -6.61 14.82
CA ALA A 52 -7.72 -6.59 15.31
C ALA A 52 -8.12 -5.24 15.94
N GLU A 53 -7.21 -4.60 16.68
CA GLU A 53 -7.44 -3.28 17.28
C GLU A 53 -7.61 -2.20 16.22
N PHE A 54 -6.77 -2.22 15.19
CA PHE A 54 -6.86 -1.30 14.06
C PHE A 54 -8.18 -1.47 13.30
N SER A 55 -8.55 -2.72 12.98
CA SER A 55 -9.80 -3.01 12.27
C SER A 55 -11.01 -2.55 13.06
N ALA A 56 -11.10 -2.91 14.34
CA ALA A 56 -12.18 -2.47 15.21
C ALA A 56 -12.27 -0.94 15.29
N TYR A 57 -11.12 -0.27 15.44
CA TYR A 57 -11.03 1.18 15.49
C TYR A 57 -11.55 1.85 14.21
N ALA A 58 -11.14 1.37 13.04
CA ALA A 58 -11.56 1.95 11.77
C ALA A 58 -13.06 1.71 11.50
N ARG A 59 -13.54 0.50 11.73
CA ARG A 59 -14.95 0.11 11.52
C ARG A 59 -15.93 0.83 12.45
N GLU A 60 -15.54 1.08 13.70
CA GLU A 60 -16.35 1.87 14.63
C GLU A 60 -16.62 3.30 14.10
N ARG A 61 -15.69 3.85 13.32
CA ARG A 61 -15.78 5.22 12.80
C ARG A 61 -16.54 5.34 11.49
N SER A 62 -16.41 4.34 10.62
CA SER A 62 -17.15 4.32 9.35
C SER A 62 -17.24 2.91 8.78
N SER A 63 -18.45 2.53 8.37
CA SER A 63 -18.70 1.32 7.59
C SER A 63 -18.28 1.43 6.13
N ASP A 64 -18.01 2.65 5.65
CA ASP A 64 -17.64 2.94 4.26
C ASP A 64 -16.13 2.90 4.01
N VAL A 65 -15.35 2.62 5.07
CA VAL A 65 -13.91 2.40 4.95
C VAL A 65 -13.65 0.95 4.59
N PHE A 66 -12.91 0.72 3.51
CA PHE A 66 -12.38 -0.59 3.14
C PHE A 66 -11.03 -0.81 3.82
N LEU A 67 -10.84 -2.00 4.39
CA LEU A 67 -9.56 -2.40 4.99
C LEU A 67 -8.82 -3.32 4.02
N VAL A 68 -7.65 -2.89 3.60
CA VAL A 68 -6.84 -3.59 2.61
C VAL A 68 -5.44 -3.82 3.17
N ARG A 69 -4.98 -5.07 3.23
CA ARG A 69 -3.58 -5.33 3.57
C ARG A 69 -2.68 -4.90 2.43
N ASP A 70 -1.78 -3.96 2.68
CA ASP A 70 -0.75 -3.56 1.75
C ASP A 70 0.49 -4.45 1.94
N HIS A 71 1.03 -5.02 0.86
CA HIS A 71 2.17 -5.94 0.88
C HIS A 71 2.03 -7.07 1.91
N GLY A 72 1.02 -7.94 1.75
CA GLY A 72 0.86 -9.17 2.51
C GLY A 72 1.73 -10.29 1.93
N GLY A 73 2.44 -11.04 2.78
CA GLY A 73 3.25 -12.16 2.35
C GLY A 73 4.63 -12.24 3.03
N PRO A 74 5.54 -13.06 2.49
CA PRO A 74 6.80 -13.38 3.14
C PRO A 74 7.72 -12.16 3.26
N SER A 75 8.32 -12.01 4.44
CA SER A 75 9.31 -10.96 4.74
C SER A 75 8.83 -9.52 4.50
N GLN A 76 7.54 -9.28 4.48
CA GLN A 76 6.95 -7.92 4.34
C GLN A 76 6.85 -7.18 5.69
N GLY A 77 6.84 -7.92 6.80
CA GLY A 77 6.87 -7.36 8.16
C GLY A 77 8.26 -6.95 8.65
N ASN A 78 8.38 -6.86 9.98
CA ASN A 78 9.66 -6.59 10.66
C ASN A 78 10.48 -7.85 10.88
N GLN A 79 9.87 -9.03 10.78
CA GLN A 79 10.50 -10.33 10.94
C GLN A 79 10.59 -11.04 9.59
N LYS A 80 11.52 -11.98 9.49
CA LYS A 80 11.62 -12.88 8.33
C LYS A 80 10.70 -14.08 8.58
N ASP A 81 9.58 -14.11 7.90
CA ASP A 81 8.54 -15.14 8.01
C ASP A 81 7.94 -15.46 6.63
N ASP A 82 6.97 -16.37 6.58
CA ASP A 82 6.20 -16.68 5.37
C ASP A 82 4.96 -15.80 5.19
N GLY A 83 4.59 -15.00 6.19
CA GLY A 83 3.47 -14.06 6.15
C GLY A 83 2.08 -14.68 6.33
N ILE A 84 1.97 -16.00 6.42
CA ILE A 84 0.66 -16.69 6.46
C ILE A 84 -0.12 -16.33 7.74
N GLU A 85 0.52 -16.37 8.91
CA GLU A 85 -0.14 -16.01 10.17
C GLU A 85 -0.69 -14.58 10.16
N SER A 86 0.06 -13.64 9.55
CA SER A 86 -0.39 -12.25 9.40
C SER A 86 -1.64 -12.16 8.53
N LEU A 87 -1.67 -12.85 7.38
CA LEU A 87 -2.83 -12.86 6.47
C LEU A 87 -4.06 -13.51 7.12
N LEU A 88 -3.89 -14.58 7.87
CA LEU A 88 -4.97 -15.21 8.65
C LEU A 88 -5.52 -14.25 9.70
N CYS A 89 -4.65 -13.52 10.40
CA CYS A 89 -5.06 -12.51 11.37
C CYS A 89 -5.83 -11.35 10.70
N ASP A 90 -5.45 -10.94 9.47
CA ASP A 90 -6.20 -9.95 8.70
C ASP A 90 -7.61 -10.43 8.35
N ILE A 91 -7.74 -11.68 7.91
CA ILE A 91 -9.02 -12.32 7.60
C ILE A 91 -9.91 -12.36 8.84
N ASP A 92 -9.39 -12.86 9.95
CA ASP A 92 -10.11 -12.96 11.23
C ASP A 92 -10.51 -11.57 11.77
N SER A 93 -9.73 -10.55 11.44
CA SER A 93 -9.99 -9.16 11.82
C SER A 93 -10.94 -8.44 10.87
N GLY A 94 -11.43 -9.07 9.80
CA GLY A 94 -12.42 -8.52 8.88
C GLY A 94 -11.85 -7.53 7.86
N PHE A 95 -10.64 -7.76 7.37
CA PHE A 95 -10.13 -7.07 6.20
C PHE A 95 -10.95 -7.47 4.96
N ASP A 96 -11.09 -6.54 4.01
CA ASP A 96 -11.87 -6.76 2.78
C ASP A 96 -11.02 -7.32 1.65
N ILE A 97 -9.76 -6.86 1.54
CA ILE A 97 -8.83 -7.22 0.46
C ILE A 97 -7.45 -7.50 1.03
N LEU A 98 -6.80 -8.54 0.53
CA LEU A 98 -5.41 -8.85 0.85
C LEU A 98 -4.54 -8.70 -0.41
N HIS A 99 -3.55 -7.82 -0.36
CA HIS A 99 -2.52 -7.74 -1.39
C HIS A 99 -1.50 -8.87 -1.17
N ILE A 100 -1.53 -9.88 -2.02
CA ILE A 100 -0.64 -11.04 -1.98
C ILE A 100 0.65 -10.69 -2.71
N ASP A 101 1.71 -10.42 -1.95
CA ASP A 101 2.98 -9.90 -2.46
C ASP A 101 4.19 -10.72 -2.00
N PRO A 102 4.46 -11.88 -2.63
CA PRO A 102 5.67 -12.66 -2.36
C PRO A 102 6.92 -12.14 -3.09
N TRP A 103 6.79 -11.15 -3.96
CA TRP A 103 7.76 -10.80 -5.00
C TRP A 103 9.14 -10.41 -4.47
N LYS A 104 9.22 -9.86 -3.27
CA LYS A 104 10.47 -9.55 -2.58
C LYS A 104 11.38 -10.77 -2.34
N CYS A 105 10.77 -11.95 -2.33
CA CYS A 105 11.43 -13.22 -2.08
C CYS A 105 11.47 -14.12 -3.33
N CYS A 106 11.23 -13.54 -4.53
CA CYS A 106 11.15 -14.30 -5.78
C CYS A 106 12.37 -14.07 -6.65
N ASP A 107 12.82 -15.15 -7.30
CA ASP A 107 13.95 -15.13 -8.22
C ASP A 107 13.53 -14.78 -9.66
N ASN A 108 12.28 -15.09 -10.04
CA ASN A 108 11.75 -14.87 -11.38
C ASN A 108 10.21 -14.89 -11.36
N ILE A 109 9.60 -14.60 -12.52
CA ILE A 109 8.13 -14.55 -12.70
C ILE A 109 7.43 -15.86 -12.30
N ASP A 110 7.97 -17.02 -12.72
CA ASP A 110 7.36 -18.31 -12.44
C ASP A 110 7.39 -18.65 -10.93
N ASP A 111 8.44 -18.27 -10.25
CA ASP A 111 8.55 -18.39 -8.78
C ASP A 111 7.54 -17.48 -8.08
N GLY A 112 7.35 -16.25 -8.58
CA GLY A 112 6.34 -15.30 -8.07
C GLY A 112 4.91 -15.84 -8.23
N ILE A 113 4.57 -16.36 -9.40
CA ILE A 113 3.27 -16.99 -9.68
C ILE A 113 3.03 -18.15 -8.72
N ARG A 114 3.99 -19.07 -8.64
CA ARG A 114 3.88 -20.26 -7.77
C ARG A 114 3.66 -19.89 -6.30
N LYS A 115 4.43 -18.92 -5.78
CA LYS A 115 4.29 -18.44 -4.40
C LYS A 115 2.98 -17.71 -4.15
N THR A 116 2.49 -16.93 -5.12
CA THR A 116 1.17 -16.28 -5.01
C THR A 116 0.06 -17.32 -4.89
N LEU A 117 0.07 -18.36 -5.74
CA LEU A 117 -0.87 -19.49 -5.66
C LEU A 117 -0.79 -20.19 -4.30
N ASP A 118 0.41 -20.56 -3.87
CA ASP A 118 0.66 -21.26 -2.59
C ASP A 118 0.17 -20.47 -1.38
N ILE A 119 0.35 -19.14 -1.37
CA ILE A 119 -0.15 -18.27 -0.30
C ILE A 119 -1.68 -18.22 -0.29
N ILE A 120 -2.30 -18.02 -1.45
CA ILE A 120 -3.77 -17.99 -1.55
C ILE A 120 -4.36 -19.32 -1.10
N GLU A 121 -3.79 -20.43 -1.55
CA GLU A 121 -4.22 -21.77 -1.16
C GLU A 121 -4.13 -22.01 0.34
N LYS A 122 -3.01 -21.63 0.97
CA LYS A 122 -2.76 -21.89 2.40
C LYS A 122 -3.53 -20.99 3.35
N SER A 123 -3.80 -19.74 2.95
CA SER A 123 -4.37 -18.75 3.87
C SER A 123 -5.85 -18.47 3.65
N CYS A 124 -6.41 -18.79 2.49
CA CYS A 124 -7.65 -18.14 2.09
C CYS A 124 -8.77 -19.07 1.62
N LEU A 125 -8.55 -20.39 1.56
CA LEU A 125 -9.55 -21.31 1.02
C LEU A 125 -10.82 -21.38 1.85
N ASP A 126 -10.73 -21.27 3.16
CA ASP A 126 -11.86 -21.40 4.09
C ASP A 126 -12.73 -20.16 4.21
N ASN A 127 -12.31 -19.00 3.64
CA ASN A 127 -13.06 -17.74 3.69
C ASN A 127 -13.39 -17.23 2.28
N GLU A 128 -14.57 -17.58 1.78
CA GLU A 128 -15.02 -17.20 0.42
C GLU A 128 -15.24 -15.68 0.23
N SER A 129 -15.39 -14.91 1.32
CA SER A 129 -15.69 -13.48 1.23
C SER A 129 -14.46 -12.61 0.95
N ILE A 130 -13.27 -13.08 1.32
CA ILE A 130 -12.03 -12.30 1.15
C ILE A 130 -11.66 -12.12 -0.33
N LYS A 131 -11.21 -10.93 -0.69
CA LYS A 131 -10.77 -10.59 -2.04
C LYS A 131 -9.24 -10.39 -2.07
N PHE A 132 -8.68 -10.45 -3.27
CA PHE A 132 -7.24 -10.35 -3.45
C PHE A 132 -6.86 -9.21 -4.39
N GLU A 133 -5.71 -8.63 -4.08
CA GLU A 133 -4.88 -7.83 -4.97
C GLU A 133 -3.61 -8.64 -5.24
N VAL A 134 -3.13 -8.64 -6.50
CA VAL A 134 -1.93 -9.39 -6.91
C VAL A 134 -0.95 -8.51 -7.68
N GLY A 135 0.31 -8.91 -7.73
CA GLY A 135 1.38 -8.14 -8.36
C GLY A 135 2.21 -7.36 -7.35
N THR A 136 3.06 -6.45 -7.82
CA THR A 136 3.89 -5.59 -6.98
C THR A 136 4.42 -4.38 -7.76
N GLU A 137 4.92 -3.37 -7.07
CA GLU A 137 5.54 -2.23 -7.72
C GLU A 137 6.96 -2.53 -8.26
N ALA A 138 7.41 -1.71 -9.25
CA ALA A 138 8.67 -1.89 -9.95
C ALA A 138 9.92 -1.86 -9.04
N ALA A 139 9.85 -1.16 -7.91
CA ALA A 139 10.93 -1.10 -6.92
C ALA A 139 11.19 -2.44 -6.23
N ILE A 140 10.18 -3.32 -6.16
CA ILE A 140 10.29 -4.65 -5.57
C ILE A 140 10.66 -5.68 -6.64
N PHE A 141 9.88 -5.76 -7.71
CA PHE A 141 10.10 -6.68 -8.81
C PHE A 141 9.58 -6.11 -10.13
N PRO A 142 10.46 -5.63 -11.04
CA PRO A 142 10.03 -5.02 -12.30
C PRO A 142 9.50 -6.06 -13.29
N TYR A 143 8.38 -5.75 -13.96
CA TYR A 143 7.80 -6.56 -15.03
C TYR A 143 7.06 -5.70 -16.07
N GLY A 144 6.88 -6.22 -17.28
CA GLY A 144 6.15 -5.59 -18.37
C GLY A 144 4.70 -6.07 -18.53
N SER A 145 4.00 -5.59 -19.57
CA SER A 145 2.64 -6.02 -19.90
C SER A 145 2.57 -7.52 -20.24
N ASP A 146 3.57 -8.05 -20.95
CA ASP A 146 3.61 -9.48 -21.32
C ASP A 146 3.80 -10.36 -20.09
N ASP A 147 4.64 -9.91 -19.15
CA ASP A 147 4.83 -10.60 -17.86
C ASP A 147 3.55 -10.55 -17.02
N LEU A 148 2.86 -9.39 -16.98
CA LEU A 148 1.59 -9.24 -16.28
C LEU A 148 0.51 -10.14 -16.90
N LEU A 149 0.44 -10.24 -18.22
CA LEU A 149 -0.43 -11.17 -18.91
C LEU A 149 -0.13 -12.63 -18.51
N LYS A 150 1.15 -13.00 -18.47
CA LYS A 150 1.58 -14.34 -18.02
C LYS A 150 1.16 -14.59 -16.57
N ILE A 151 1.39 -13.62 -15.68
CA ILE A 151 1.02 -13.72 -14.25
C ILE A 151 -0.48 -13.98 -14.13
N LEU A 152 -1.32 -13.12 -14.70
CA LEU A 152 -2.78 -13.22 -14.57
C LEU A 152 -3.34 -14.48 -15.23
N SER A 153 -2.82 -14.88 -16.41
CA SER A 153 -3.21 -16.11 -17.07
C SER A 153 -2.90 -17.34 -16.24
N SER A 154 -1.70 -17.42 -15.65
CA SER A 154 -1.28 -18.54 -14.82
C SER A 154 -2.05 -18.59 -13.49
N LEU A 155 -2.34 -17.43 -12.88
CA LEU A 155 -3.19 -17.37 -11.69
C LEU A 155 -4.62 -17.83 -12.00
N LYS A 156 -5.17 -17.45 -13.17
CA LYS A 156 -6.50 -17.89 -13.61
C LYS A 156 -6.56 -19.41 -13.82
N GLU A 157 -5.51 -19.97 -14.41
CA GLU A 157 -5.41 -21.42 -14.61
C GLU A 157 -5.29 -22.16 -13.26
N GLY A 158 -4.45 -21.67 -12.34
CA GLY A 158 -4.21 -22.30 -11.04
C GLY A 158 -5.39 -22.19 -10.08
N LEU A 159 -6.03 -21.03 -10.00
CA LEU A 159 -7.12 -20.78 -9.05
C LEU A 159 -8.51 -21.21 -9.56
N GLN A 160 -8.69 -21.43 -10.85
CA GLN A 160 -9.97 -21.81 -11.42
C GLN A 160 -11.09 -20.82 -11.04
N THR A 161 -12.13 -21.30 -10.35
CA THR A 161 -13.25 -20.47 -9.88
C THR A 161 -12.83 -19.43 -8.83
N ASP A 162 -11.82 -19.71 -8.01
CA ASP A 162 -11.30 -18.77 -7.02
C ASP A 162 -10.61 -17.54 -7.63
N PHE A 163 -10.29 -17.57 -8.93
CA PHE A 163 -9.79 -16.39 -9.64
C PHE A 163 -10.75 -15.20 -9.58
N GLU A 164 -12.06 -15.41 -9.49
CA GLU A 164 -13.06 -14.35 -9.32
C GLU A 164 -12.90 -13.55 -8.03
N ARG A 165 -12.09 -14.04 -7.10
CA ARG A 165 -11.73 -13.35 -5.86
C ARG A 165 -10.58 -12.36 -6.04
N ILE A 166 -9.82 -12.43 -7.14
CA ILE A 166 -8.85 -11.40 -7.52
C ILE A 166 -9.63 -10.21 -8.08
N THR A 167 -9.57 -9.10 -7.39
CA THR A 167 -10.30 -7.87 -7.76
C THR A 167 -9.38 -6.76 -8.24
N HIS A 168 -8.10 -6.80 -7.89
CA HIS A 168 -7.11 -5.79 -8.25
C HIS A 168 -5.81 -6.44 -8.71
N ALA A 169 -5.16 -5.80 -9.69
CA ALA A 169 -3.78 -6.10 -10.05
C ALA A 169 -2.93 -4.84 -10.07
N VAL A 170 -1.71 -4.95 -9.53
CA VAL A 170 -0.75 -3.85 -9.51
C VAL A 170 -0.18 -3.63 -10.90
N VAL A 171 -0.25 -2.39 -11.39
CA VAL A 171 0.34 -1.94 -12.64
C VAL A 171 1.55 -1.04 -12.38
N GLN A 172 2.57 -1.14 -13.21
CA GLN A 172 3.84 -0.45 -13.06
C GLN A 172 3.99 0.64 -14.12
N SER A 173 3.55 1.85 -13.82
CA SER A 173 3.58 3.00 -14.74
C SER A 173 4.95 3.69 -14.82
N GLY A 174 5.90 3.31 -13.97
CA GLY A 174 7.22 3.94 -13.85
C GLY A 174 7.31 4.95 -12.70
N VAL A 175 6.34 4.97 -11.78
CA VAL A 175 6.40 5.82 -10.59
C VAL A 175 7.44 5.33 -9.60
N GLU A 176 8.14 6.29 -8.97
CA GLU A 176 9.10 6.06 -7.92
C GLU A 176 9.07 7.25 -6.95
N ILE A 177 9.14 6.96 -5.65
CA ILE A 177 9.13 7.99 -4.61
C ILE A 177 10.53 8.12 -4.02
N SER A 178 11.03 9.35 -3.98
CA SER A 178 12.26 9.69 -3.27
C SER A 178 12.05 10.94 -2.42
N GLY A 179 12.23 10.80 -1.11
CA GLY A 179 11.91 11.85 -0.15
C GLY A 179 10.45 12.28 -0.27
N THR A 180 10.21 13.55 -0.61
CA THR A 180 8.88 14.14 -0.76
C THR A 180 8.54 14.44 -2.23
N LYS A 181 9.01 13.62 -3.15
CA LYS A 181 8.78 13.81 -4.59
C LYS A 181 8.53 12.49 -5.29
N ASN A 182 7.67 12.53 -6.29
CA ASN A 182 7.59 11.48 -7.29
C ASN A 182 8.63 11.77 -8.38
N ILE A 183 9.66 10.94 -8.46
CA ILE A 183 10.80 11.10 -9.39
C ILE A 183 10.79 10.06 -10.52
N GLY A 184 9.80 9.16 -10.52
CA GLY A 184 9.70 8.11 -11.49
C GLY A 184 9.54 8.62 -12.92
N LEU A 185 9.95 7.79 -13.87
CA LEU A 185 9.78 8.06 -15.30
C LEU A 185 8.42 7.50 -15.75
N TYR A 186 7.36 8.24 -15.46
CA TYR A 186 6.01 7.87 -15.87
C TYR A 186 5.93 7.68 -17.40
N ASN A 187 5.37 6.56 -17.81
CA ASN A 187 5.17 6.22 -19.21
C ASN A 187 3.68 5.90 -19.48
N PRO A 188 2.93 6.81 -20.10
CA PRO A 188 1.49 6.62 -20.34
C PRO A 188 1.18 5.43 -21.24
N SER A 189 2.02 5.13 -22.23
CA SER A 189 1.81 3.97 -23.11
C SER A 189 2.00 2.65 -22.33
N ARG A 190 3.00 2.59 -21.46
CA ARG A 190 3.22 1.44 -20.59
C ARG A 190 2.03 1.24 -19.65
N LEU A 191 1.56 2.31 -18.99
CA LEU A 191 0.40 2.25 -18.12
C LEU A 191 -0.82 1.74 -18.90
N LYS A 192 -1.11 2.32 -20.05
CA LYS A 192 -2.24 1.93 -20.89
C LYS A 192 -2.19 0.44 -21.24
N ASN A 193 -1.06 -0.06 -21.71
CA ASN A 193 -0.91 -1.47 -22.09
C ASN A 193 -1.13 -2.40 -20.88
N MET A 194 -0.63 -2.05 -19.69
CA MET A 194 -0.85 -2.84 -18.48
C MET A 194 -2.32 -2.80 -18.04
N VAL A 195 -2.96 -1.63 -18.10
CA VAL A 195 -4.39 -1.48 -17.77
C VAL A 195 -5.25 -2.34 -18.71
N GLU A 196 -4.98 -2.32 -20.01
CA GLU A 196 -5.68 -3.16 -20.98
C GLU A 196 -5.58 -4.65 -20.64
N VAL A 197 -4.38 -5.13 -20.29
CA VAL A 197 -4.17 -6.51 -19.83
C VAL A 197 -5.02 -6.81 -18.59
N VAL A 198 -5.03 -5.94 -17.59
CA VAL A 198 -5.81 -6.15 -16.36
C VAL A 198 -7.31 -6.18 -16.65
N HIS A 199 -7.80 -5.26 -17.48
CA HIS A 199 -9.21 -5.17 -17.84
C HIS A 199 -9.70 -6.39 -18.66
N ASP A 200 -8.85 -7.02 -19.47
CA ASP A 200 -9.18 -8.26 -20.21
C ASP A 200 -9.51 -9.43 -19.25
N PHE A 201 -9.07 -9.38 -18.01
CA PHE A 201 -9.44 -10.34 -16.95
C PHE A 201 -10.66 -9.90 -16.13
N GLY A 202 -11.22 -8.71 -16.37
CA GLY A 202 -12.38 -8.17 -15.65
C GLY A 202 -12.04 -7.69 -14.22
N ILE A 203 -10.79 -7.36 -13.94
CA ILE A 203 -10.30 -6.87 -12.65
C ILE A 203 -9.81 -5.42 -12.74
N LEU A 204 -9.61 -4.75 -11.60
CA LEU A 204 -9.24 -3.34 -11.54
C LEU A 204 -7.72 -3.15 -11.55
N ALA A 205 -7.26 -2.19 -12.36
CA ALA A 205 -5.86 -1.79 -12.42
C ALA A 205 -5.55 -0.80 -11.29
N LYS A 206 -4.55 -1.10 -10.48
CA LYS A 206 -4.16 -0.30 -9.32
C LYS A 206 -2.69 0.10 -9.38
N GLU A 207 -2.41 1.39 -9.27
CA GLU A 207 -1.06 1.94 -9.16
C GLU A 207 -0.68 2.14 -7.71
N HIS A 208 0.49 1.62 -7.29
CA HIS A 208 1.14 1.96 -6.03
C HIS A 208 2.01 3.21 -6.20
N ASN A 209 2.44 3.82 -5.07
CA ASN A 209 3.32 5.00 -5.10
C ASN A 209 2.72 6.22 -5.83
N GLY A 210 1.42 6.46 -5.67
CA GLY A 210 0.72 7.63 -6.22
C GLY A 210 0.93 8.92 -5.43
N ASP A 211 1.87 8.94 -4.50
CA ASP A 211 2.20 10.09 -3.67
C ASP A 211 2.82 11.22 -4.48
N TYR A 212 2.55 12.45 -4.06
CA TYR A 212 3.09 13.70 -4.63
C TYR A 212 2.76 13.94 -6.11
N LEU A 213 1.70 13.31 -6.60
CA LEU A 213 1.18 13.57 -7.94
C LEU A 213 0.29 14.80 -7.95
N THR A 214 0.40 15.63 -9.00
CA THR A 214 -0.53 16.73 -9.21
C THR A 214 -1.89 16.21 -9.67
N LYS A 215 -2.90 17.06 -9.55
CA LYS A 215 -4.25 16.76 -10.05
C LYS A 215 -4.25 16.35 -11.53
N GLU A 216 -3.46 17.06 -12.34
CA GLU A 216 -3.33 16.82 -13.78
C GLU A 216 -2.70 15.46 -14.05
N GLN A 217 -1.67 15.09 -13.27
CA GLN A 217 -1.02 13.78 -13.37
C GLN A 217 -1.95 12.63 -12.99
N ILE A 218 -2.81 12.83 -11.98
CA ILE A 218 -3.85 11.85 -11.60
C ILE A 218 -4.90 11.73 -12.70
N GLN A 219 -5.35 12.86 -13.26
CA GLN A 219 -6.31 12.87 -14.36
C GLN A 219 -5.78 12.21 -15.63
N GLU A 220 -4.49 12.38 -15.94
CA GLU A 220 -3.83 11.71 -17.05
C GLU A 220 -3.86 10.18 -16.89
N ARG A 221 -3.55 9.67 -15.68
CA ARG A 221 -3.62 8.24 -15.36
C ARG A 221 -5.03 7.68 -15.50
N ALA A 222 -6.02 8.40 -14.98
CA ALA A 222 -7.41 8.05 -15.14
C ALA A 222 -7.84 8.02 -16.63
N ALA A 223 -7.32 8.93 -17.46
CA ALA A 223 -7.56 8.94 -18.91
C ALA A 223 -6.91 7.74 -19.64
N GLN A 224 -5.87 7.12 -19.06
CA GLN A 224 -5.31 5.84 -19.53
C GLN A 224 -6.09 4.61 -19.03
N GLY A 225 -7.13 4.81 -18.23
CA GLY A 225 -7.98 3.75 -17.70
C GLY A 225 -7.58 3.24 -16.31
N LEU A 226 -6.60 3.87 -15.62
CA LEU A 226 -6.25 3.48 -14.27
C LEU A 226 -7.47 3.60 -13.34
N ASP A 227 -7.77 2.53 -12.61
CA ASP A 227 -8.94 2.46 -11.74
C ASP A 227 -8.66 2.95 -10.34
N CYS A 228 -7.52 2.60 -9.77
CA CYS A 228 -7.22 2.78 -8.36
C CYS A 228 -5.79 3.27 -8.13
N ILE A 229 -5.58 4.00 -7.03
CA ILE A 229 -4.27 4.52 -6.66
C ILE A 229 -4.04 4.44 -5.16
N ASN A 230 -2.82 4.07 -4.75
CA ASN A 230 -2.35 4.13 -3.37
C ASN A 230 -1.61 5.43 -3.10
N ILE A 231 -1.94 6.10 -1.98
CA ILE A 231 -1.21 7.26 -1.44
C ILE A 231 -0.95 6.97 0.05
N ALA A 232 0.30 6.92 0.46
CA ALA A 232 0.64 6.56 1.83
C ALA A 232 1.54 7.59 2.53
N PRO A 233 2.84 7.73 2.22
CA PRO A 233 3.72 8.62 2.97
C PRO A 233 3.33 10.10 2.86
N GLU A 234 2.72 10.54 1.77
CA GLU A 234 2.35 11.95 1.56
C GLU A 234 1.47 12.50 2.68
N PHE A 235 0.44 11.74 3.11
CA PHE A 235 -0.43 12.17 4.20
C PHE A 235 0.32 12.32 5.53
N GLY A 236 1.24 11.41 5.83
CA GLY A 236 2.09 11.50 7.02
C GLY A 236 3.05 12.69 6.98
N VAL A 237 3.62 12.97 5.81
CA VAL A 237 4.49 14.13 5.57
C VAL A 237 3.70 15.43 5.71
N MET A 238 2.51 15.52 5.11
CA MET A 238 1.64 16.70 5.23
C MET A 238 1.24 16.95 6.69
N GLN A 239 0.84 15.92 7.42
CA GLN A 239 0.51 16.03 8.85
C GLN A 239 1.71 16.52 9.65
N THR A 240 2.88 15.91 9.48
CA THR A 240 4.10 16.30 10.18
C THR A 240 4.46 17.75 9.90
N LYS A 241 4.37 18.19 8.65
CA LYS A 241 4.63 19.57 8.25
C LYS A 241 3.66 20.56 8.92
N LEU A 242 2.37 20.25 8.94
CA LEU A 242 1.37 21.07 9.63
C LEU A 242 1.64 21.18 11.13
N LEU A 243 2.04 20.08 11.77
CA LEU A 243 2.41 20.10 13.19
C LEU A 243 3.62 20.98 13.45
N ILE A 244 4.68 20.88 12.65
CA ILE A 244 5.89 21.70 12.77
C ILE A 244 5.57 23.18 12.52
N ASP A 245 4.82 23.50 11.47
CA ASP A 245 4.58 24.86 11.03
C ASP A 245 3.57 25.61 11.92
N SER A 246 2.64 24.90 12.58
CA SER A 246 1.47 25.54 13.19
C SER A 246 1.17 25.15 14.64
N VAL A 247 1.76 24.06 15.15
CA VAL A 247 1.40 23.49 16.45
C VAL A 247 2.60 23.38 17.39
N PHE A 248 3.74 22.91 16.92
CA PHE A 248 4.91 22.67 17.76
C PHE A 248 5.58 23.96 18.19
N ASP A 249 5.85 24.07 19.49
CA ASP A 249 6.83 25.02 19.99
C ASP A 249 8.27 24.46 19.82
N ASP A 250 9.28 25.25 20.19
CA ASP A 250 10.69 24.83 20.08
C ASP A 250 10.99 23.55 20.87
N LYS A 251 10.30 23.31 21.98
CA LYS A 251 10.50 22.13 22.84
C LYS A 251 9.90 20.88 22.18
N ASP A 252 8.69 20.99 21.63
CA ASP A 252 8.02 19.91 20.93
C ASP A 252 8.81 19.51 19.68
N PHE A 253 9.30 20.52 18.94
CA PHE A 253 10.15 20.31 17.78
C PHE A 253 11.43 19.55 18.14
N LEU A 254 12.16 19.99 19.20
CA LEU A 254 13.37 19.33 19.65
C LEU A 254 13.11 17.89 20.12
N LEU A 255 11.96 17.62 20.74
CA LEU A 255 11.59 16.28 21.17
C LEU A 255 11.32 15.38 19.97
N ALA A 256 10.55 15.85 18.98
CA ALA A 256 10.27 15.14 17.74
C ALA A 256 11.58 14.84 16.98
N TYR A 257 12.44 15.85 16.84
CA TYR A 257 13.76 15.73 16.22
C TYR A 257 14.59 14.64 16.88
N SER A 258 14.75 14.69 18.21
CA SER A 258 15.53 13.72 18.98
C SER A 258 15.01 12.29 18.81
N ARG A 259 13.69 12.10 18.72
CA ARG A 259 13.08 10.78 18.48
C ARG A 259 13.34 10.29 17.06
N CYS A 260 13.23 11.16 16.05
CA CYS A 260 13.56 10.83 14.67
C CYS A 260 15.03 10.44 14.54
N GLU A 261 15.95 11.24 15.11
CA GLU A 261 17.38 10.99 15.11
C GLU A 261 17.72 9.64 15.78
N SER A 262 17.17 9.38 16.97
CA SER A 262 17.43 8.14 17.70
C SER A 262 16.88 6.90 16.99
N SER A 263 15.76 7.02 16.28
CA SER A 263 15.14 5.92 15.53
C SER A 263 15.91 5.52 14.28
N LYS A 264 16.65 6.46 13.69
CA LYS A 264 17.35 6.34 12.38
C LYS A 264 16.47 5.85 11.22
N LYS A 265 15.15 5.85 11.39
CA LYS A 265 14.23 5.35 10.35
C LYS A 265 14.21 6.26 9.11
N TYR A 266 14.48 7.56 9.29
CA TYR A 266 14.57 8.53 8.20
C TYR A 266 15.72 8.22 7.23
N MET A 267 16.80 7.57 7.68
CA MET A 267 17.97 7.26 6.84
C MET A 267 17.63 6.43 5.61
N LYS A 268 16.53 5.68 5.66
CA LYS A 268 16.03 4.92 4.50
C LYS A 268 15.51 5.83 3.36
N TRP A 269 15.08 7.03 3.70
CA TRP A 269 14.41 7.95 2.78
C TRP A 269 15.25 9.16 2.39
N VAL A 270 16.38 9.37 3.09
CA VAL A 270 17.31 10.47 2.83
C VAL A 270 18.46 9.95 1.98
N PRO A 271 18.74 10.54 0.81
CA PRO A 271 19.89 10.20 -0.01
C PRO A 271 21.20 10.23 0.80
N GLU A 272 22.11 9.30 0.51
CA GLU A 272 23.35 9.11 1.27
C GLU A 272 24.17 10.41 1.38
N GLU A 273 24.16 11.22 0.31
CA GLU A 273 24.84 12.52 0.23
C GLU A 273 24.24 13.57 1.19
N LEU A 274 22.98 13.39 1.59
CA LEU A 274 22.25 14.30 2.49
C LEU A 274 22.16 13.77 3.93
N GLN A 275 22.69 12.59 4.22
CA GLN A 275 22.78 12.03 5.57
C GLN A 275 23.86 12.70 6.42
N LEU A 276 24.42 13.82 5.94
CA LEU A 276 25.51 14.53 6.56
C LEU A 276 24.99 15.51 7.62
N ASP A 277 25.52 15.31 8.83
CA ASP A 277 25.46 16.22 9.98
C ASP A 277 24.07 16.66 10.43
N PRO A 278 23.54 16.05 11.53
CA PRO A 278 22.28 16.41 12.15
C PRO A 278 22.19 17.90 12.59
N ALA A 279 23.33 18.59 12.67
CA ALA A 279 23.35 20.00 13.06
C ALA A 279 22.99 20.96 11.92
N THR A 280 22.99 20.51 10.67
CA THR A 280 22.92 21.42 9.52
C THR A 280 21.53 21.59 8.93
N ASP A 281 20.59 20.69 9.14
CA ASP A 281 19.24 20.88 8.56
C ASP A 281 18.08 20.44 9.46
N LYS A 282 17.68 21.34 10.33
CA LYS A 282 16.44 21.25 11.11
C LYS A 282 15.17 21.17 10.24
N ARG A 283 15.27 21.24 8.91
CA ARG A 283 14.16 21.28 7.95
C ARG A 283 13.94 19.96 7.22
N MET A 284 14.73 18.91 7.50
CA MET A 284 14.65 17.61 6.83
C MET A 284 14.01 16.49 7.68
N ILE A 285 13.24 16.85 8.71
CA ILE A 285 12.46 15.90 9.50
C ILE A 285 11.08 15.76 8.93
#